data_89e120766347068f480476b2bb5b7339
#
_entry.id   89e120766347068f480476b2bb5b7339
#
_cell.length_a   1.000
_cell.length_b   1.000
_cell.length_c   1.000
_cell.angle_alpha   90.00
_cell.angle_beta   90.00
_cell.angle_gamma   90.00
#
_symmetry.space_group_name_H-M   'P 1'
#
loop_
_entity.id
_entity.type
_entity.pdbx_description
1 polymer ?
#
loop_
_entity_poly.entity_id
_entity_poly.type
_entity_poly.pdbx_seq_one_letter_code
_entity_poly.pdbx_strand_id
1 'polypeptide(L)'
;MLKRPWHIVAVTDVVASSGWYTTLLEAQQNHPGARVFNQISDSDGTVLLCLHWWGPSGPHGDHDWPSLSQKQKRHAACGVLLWFVVDDFDAAWERAQKMGATIHEVPNTNNGTGMRSFVVQDPDGYFVAVNEIREVAAPNNL
;
A
#
# COMPACT_ATOMS: atom_id res chain seq x y z
N MET A 1 -21.87 0.60 -14.84
CA MET A 1 -21.57 1.14 -13.50
C MET A 1 -20.09 0.97 -13.19
N LEU A 2 -19.42 2.07 -12.87
CA LEU A 2 -18.01 2.02 -12.47
C LEU A 2 -17.87 1.44 -11.07
N LYS A 3 -16.83 0.66 -10.86
CA LYS A 3 -16.51 0.06 -9.55
C LYS A 3 -15.05 0.33 -9.22
N ARG A 4 -14.78 0.77 -8.01
CA ARG A 4 -13.42 1.05 -7.52
C ARG A 4 -13.29 0.51 -6.11
N PRO A 5 -12.34 -0.38 -5.85
CA PRO A 5 -12.05 -0.78 -4.48
C PRO A 5 -11.24 0.31 -3.79
N TRP A 6 -11.60 0.60 -2.54
CA TRP A 6 -10.80 1.44 -1.66
C TRP A 6 -10.44 0.61 -0.45
N HIS A 7 -9.31 -0.05 -0.52
CA HIS A 7 -8.83 -0.85 0.61
C HIS A 7 -8.31 0.08 1.69
N ILE A 8 -8.78 -0.12 2.90
CA ILE A 8 -8.39 0.66 4.07
C ILE A 8 -7.62 -0.24 5.01
N VAL A 9 -6.40 0.15 5.35
CA VAL A 9 -5.61 -0.55 6.36
C VAL A 9 -5.38 0.36 7.55
N ALA A 10 -5.42 -0.23 8.74
CA ALA A 10 -5.15 0.50 9.97
C ALA A 10 -3.65 0.57 10.21
N VAL A 11 -3.17 1.75 10.57
CA VAL A 11 -1.76 2.02 10.84
C VAL A 11 -1.61 2.77 12.16
N THR A 12 -0.44 2.66 12.76
CA THR A 12 -0.15 3.31 14.04
C THR A 12 -0.03 4.82 13.87
N ASP A 13 0.60 5.27 12.79
CA ASP A 13 0.86 6.69 12.52
C ASP A 13 0.52 6.99 11.07
N VAL A 14 -0.64 7.60 10.85
CA VAL A 14 -1.14 7.90 9.50
C VAL A 14 -0.18 8.85 8.75
N VAL A 15 0.40 9.82 9.44
CA VAL A 15 1.32 10.78 8.82
C VAL A 15 2.59 10.06 8.35
N ALA A 16 3.20 9.27 9.21
CA ALA A 16 4.42 8.53 8.89
C ALA A 16 4.18 7.50 7.78
N SER A 17 3.11 6.73 7.88
CA SER A 17 2.78 5.73 6.86
C SER A 17 2.42 6.36 5.52
N SER A 18 1.73 7.50 5.53
CA SER A 18 1.44 8.23 4.29
C SER A 18 2.73 8.64 3.57
N GLY A 19 3.70 9.17 4.30
CA GLY A 19 5.01 9.51 3.73
C GLY A 19 5.75 8.29 3.19
N TRP A 20 5.68 7.18 3.91
CA TRP A 20 6.32 5.93 3.50
C TRP A 20 5.76 5.41 2.16
N TYR A 21 4.43 5.35 2.03
CA TYR A 21 3.81 4.86 0.80
C TYR A 21 4.01 5.81 -0.38
N THR A 22 3.90 7.11 -0.16
CA THR A 22 4.12 8.10 -1.23
C THR A 22 5.56 8.09 -1.73
N THR A 23 6.52 7.82 -0.85
CA THR A 23 7.92 7.68 -1.25
C THR A 23 8.16 6.40 -2.04
N LEU A 24 7.68 5.27 -1.53
CA LEU A 24 7.87 3.98 -2.22
C LEU A 24 7.25 3.97 -3.61
N LEU A 25 6.00 4.46 -3.72
CA LEU A 25 5.20 4.35 -4.94
C LEU A 25 5.28 5.59 -5.83
N GLU A 26 6.02 6.62 -5.40
CA GLU A 26 6.03 7.92 -6.10
C GLU A 26 4.59 8.44 -6.29
N ALA A 27 3.82 8.38 -5.21
CA ALA A 27 2.39 8.69 -5.20
C ALA A 27 2.10 10.01 -4.49
N GLN A 28 0.84 10.34 -4.38
CA GLN A 28 0.35 11.60 -3.80
C GLN A 28 -0.55 11.33 -2.61
N GLN A 29 -0.61 12.29 -1.69
CA GLN A 29 -1.52 12.27 -0.55
C GLN A 29 -2.71 13.17 -0.84
N ASN A 30 -3.93 12.64 -0.69
CA ASN A 30 -5.13 13.45 -0.87
C ASN A 30 -5.39 14.38 0.33
N HIS A 31 -4.93 13.98 1.52
CA HIS A 31 -5.12 14.73 2.77
C HIS A 31 -3.79 14.89 3.51
N PRO A 32 -2.84 15.68 2.98
CA PRO A 32 -1.53 15.83 3.61
C PRO A 32 -1.66 16.29 5.07
N GLY A 33 -0.94 15.61 5.97
CA GLY A 33 -0.95 15.93 7.40
C GLY A 33 -2.12 15.36 8.18
N ALA A 34 -3.06 14.69 7.54
CA ALA A 34 -4.20 14.07 8.23
C ALA A 34 -3.73 12.94 9.16
N ARG A 35 -4.31 12.88 10.35
CA ARG A 35 -3.90 11.92 11.39
C ARG A 35 -4.88 10.78 11.57
N VAL A 36 -6.09 10.89 11.07
CA VAL A 36 -7.13 9.86 11.24
C VAL A 36 -7.28 9.04 9.97
N PHE A 37 -7.32 9.70 8.81
CA PHE A 37 -7.56 9.06 7.53
C PHE A 37 -6.83 9.79 6.42
N ASN A 38 -6.19 9.03 5.52
CA ASN A 38 -5.57 9.60 4.33
C ASN A 38 -5.75 8.64 3.16
N GLN A 39 -5.71 9.18 1.97
CA GLN A 39 -5.73 8.40 0.74
C GLN A 39 -4.42 8.62 -0.02
N ILE A 40 -3.85 7.54 -0.48
CA ILE A 40 -2.66 7.54 -1.32
C ILE A 40 -3.12 7.32 -2.76
N SER A 41 -2.82 8.26 -3.63
CA SER A 41 -3.33 8.28 -5.00
C SER A 41 -2.20 8.31 -6.01
N ASP A 42 -2.47 7.73 -7.18
CA ASP A 42 -1.62 7.84 -8.35
C ASP A 42 -1.76 9.24 -8.98
N SER A 43 -0.89 9.56 -9.92
CA SER A 43 -0.85 10.85 -10.62
C SER A 43 -2.15 11.19 -11.36
N ASP A 44 -2.91 10.18 -11.77
CA ASP A 44 -4.20 10.37 -12.44
C ASP A 44 -5.39 10.47 -11.46
N GLY A 45 -5.11 10.47 -10.15
CA GLY A 45 -6.13 10.54 -9.11
C GLY A 45 -6.70 9.19 -8.68
N THR A 46 -6.27 8.09 -9.27
CA THR A 46 -6.70 6.75 -8.85
C THR A 46 -6.22 6.49 -7.43
N VAL A 47 -7.12 6.11 -6.54
CA VAL A 47 -6.77 5.76 -5.16
C VAL A 47 -6.10 4.40 -5.15
N LEU A 48 -4.87 4.35 -4.62
CA LEU A 48 -4.08 3.13 -4.51
C LEU A 48 -4.32 2.42 -3.18
N LEU A 49 -4.47 3.19 -2.10
CA LEU A 49 -4.59 2.68 -0.74
C LEU A 49 -5.16 3.76 0.16
N CYS A 50 -5.97 3.37 1.13
CA CYS A 50 -6.41 4.26 2.20
C CYS A 50 -5.79 3.83 3.51
N LEU A 51 -5.39 4.81 4.31
CA LEU A 51 -4.81 4.60 5.63
C LEU A 51 -5.73 5.18 6.69
N HIS A 52 -5.91 4.46 7.79
CA HIS A 52 -6.74 4.88 8.91
C HIS A 52 -6.01 4.55 10.20
N TRP A 53 -6.15 5.40 11.22
CA TRP A 53 -5.56 5.06 12.51
C TRP A 53 -6.34 3.92 13.18
N TRP A 54 -5.73 3.31 14.19
CA TRP A 54 -6.43 2.32 15.00
C TRP A 54 -7.38 3.03 15.97
N GLY A 55 -8.64 3.20 15.58
CA GLY A 55 -9.60 3.87 16.43
C GLY A 55 -10.79 4.42 15.65
N PRO A 56 -11.70 5.12 16.36
CA PRO A 56 -12.90 5.66 15.75
C PRO A 56 -12.62 6.82 14.81
N SER A 57 -13.56 7.09 13.91
CA SER A 57 -13.51 8.19 12.95
C SER A 57 -14.78 9.04 13.03
N GLY A 58 -14.80 10.10 12.21
CA GLY A 58 -15.89 11.07 12.19
C GLY A 58 -15.52 12.33 12.99
N PRO A 59 -16.29 13.44 12.80
CA PRO A 59 -15.97 14.72 13.43
C PRO A 59 -15.87 14.68 14.96
N HIS A 60 -16.59 13.75 15.58
CA HIS A 60 -16.65 13.60 17.02
C HIS A 60 -16.11 12.26 17.52
N GLY A 61 -15.42 11.48 16.65
CA GLY A 61 -14.91 10.17 17.01
C GLY A 61 -15.99 9.16 17.34
N ASP A 62 -17.16 9.30 16.77
CA ASP A 62 -18.35 8.52 17.09
C ASP A 62 -18.59 7.35 16.14
N HIS A 63 -17.73 7.18 15.12
CA HIS A 63 -17.84 6.09 14.16
C HIS A 63 -16.73 5.06 14.43
N ASP A 64 -17.13 3.90 14.92
CA ASP A 64 -16.20 2.82 15.28
C ASP A 64 -16.29 1.67 14.27
N TRP A 65 -15.21 1.46 13.54
CA TRP A 65 -15.11 0.37 12.58
C TRP A 65 -14.51 -0.86 13.28
N PRO A 66 -15.24 -1.97 13.42
CA PRO A 66 -14.73 -3.13 14.16
C PRO A 66 -13.37 -3.61 13.68
N SER A 67 -13.13 -3.63 12.37
CA SER A 67 -11.86 -4.09 11.78
C SER A 67 -10.68 -3.17 12.08
N LEU A 68 -10.94 -1.91 12.42
CA LEU A 68 -9.92 -0.89 12.66
C LEU A 68 -9.78 -0.53 14.14
N SER A 69 -10.40 -1.33 15.02
CA SER A 69 -10.35 -1.08 16.46
C SER A 69 -9.02 -1.52 17.06
N GLN A 70 -8.65 -0.92 18.18
CA GLN A 70 -7.44 -1.28 18.92
C GLN A 70 -7.36 -2.78 19.26
N LYS A 71 -8.50 -3.43 19.43
CA LYS A 71 -8.58 -4.88 19.70
C LYS A 71 -7.96 -5.72 18.59
N GLN A 72 -8.02 -5.24 17.35
CA GLN A 72 -7.54 -5.98 16.19
C GLN A 72 -6.07 -5.70 15.86
N LYS A 73 -5.45 -4.73 16.53
CA LYS A 73 -4.08 -4.31 16.23
C LYS A 73 -3.07 -5.46 16.28
N ARG A 74 -3.25 -6.41 17.17
CA ARG A 74 -2.39 -7.59 17.30
C ARG A 74 -2.45 -8.51 16.09
N HIS A 75 -3.50 -8.38 15.25
CA HIS A 75 -3.68 -9.16 14.03
C HIS A 75 -3.29 -8.39 12.79
N ALA A 76 -2.67 -7.21 12.95
CA ALA A 76 -2.20 -6.42 11.82
C ALA A 76 -1.29 -7.28 10.93
N ALA A 77 -1.41 -7.09 9.64
CA ALA A 77 -0.70 -7.83 8.60
C ALA A 77 -1.09 -9.31 8.46
N CYS A 78 -1.97 -9.83 9.30
CA CYS A 78 -2.45 -11.21 9.16
C CYS A 78 -3.43 -11.35 7.99
N GLY A 79 -3.11 -12.24 7.05
CA GLY A 79 -3.99 -12.51 5.90
C GLY A 79 -4.07 -11.37 4.90
N VAL A 80 -3.15 -10.42 4.93
CA VAL A 80 -3.13 -9.27 4.03
C VAL A 80 -1.77 -9.20 3.33
N LEU A 81 -1.81 -9.11 2.02
CA LEU A 81 -0.65 -8.77 1.18
C LEU A 81 -1.05 -7.60 0.31
N LEU A 82 -0.39 -6.47 0.49
CA LEU A 82 -0.63 -5.28 -0.32
C LEU A 82 0.23 -5.40 -1.58
N TRP A 83 -0.42 -5.48 -2.73
CA TRP A 83 0.25 -5.74 -3.99
C TRP A 83 0.09 -4.54 -4.92
N PHE A 84 1.22 -3.96 -5.34
CA PHE A 84 1.23 -2.84 -6.27
C PHE A 84 2.00 -3.20 -7.53
N VAL A 85 1.45 -2.79 -8.65
CA VAL A 85 2.08 -2.98 -9.96
C VAL A 85 2.61 -1.63 -10.42
N VAL A 86 3.88 -1.57 -10.81
CA VAL A 86 4.55 -0.33 -11.18
C VAL A 86 5.14 -0.43 -12.59
N ASP A 87 5.18 0.68 -13.29
CA ASP A 87 5.74 0.75 -14.64
C ASP A 87 7.26 0.89 -14.66
N ASP A 88 7.86 1.40 -13.58
CA ASP A 88 9.31 1.51 -13.44
C ASP A 88 9.76 0.73 -12.21
N PHE A 89 9.92 -0.57 -12.38
CA PHE A 89 10.30 -1.48 -11.31
C PHE A 89 11.68 -1.15 -10.73
N ASP A 90 12.65 -0.88 -11.59
CA ASP A 90 14.02 -0.61 -11.13
C ASP A 90 14.09 0.67 -10.30
N ALA A 91 13.35 1.72 -10.68
CA ALA A 91 13.26 2.94 -9.89
C ALA A 91 12.57 2.70 -8.54
N ALA A 92 11.53 1.88 -8.51
CA ALA A 92 10.84 1.52 -7.26
C ALA A 92 11.78 0.76 -6.32
N TRP A 93 12.55 -0.18 -6.84
CA TRP A 93 13.54 -0.89 -6.05
C TRP A 93 14.61 0.04 -5.48
N GLU A 94 15.08 0.97 -6.29
CA GLU A 94 16.05 1.97 -5.85
C GLU A 94 15.47 2.84 -4.72
N ARG A 95 14.22 3.29 -4.85
CA ARG A 95 13.55 4.07 -3.79
C ARG A 95 13.41 3.27 -2.49
N ALA A 96 13.05 2.00 -2.59
CA ALA A 96 12.93 1.13 -1.42
C ALA A 96 14.25 1.03 -0.65
N GLN A 97 15.36 0.89 -1.38
CA GLN A 97 16.68 0.86 -0.77
C GLN A 97 17.08 2.19 -0.14
N LYS A 98 16.88 3.29 -0.86
CA LYS A 98 17.24 4.64 -0.38
C LYS A 98 16.46 5.05 0.86
N MET A 99 15.18 4.69 0.94
CA MET A 99 14.35 5.01 2.10
C MET A 99 14.61 4.09 3.29
N GLY A 100 15.48 3.09 3.15
CA GLY A 100 15.78 2.15 4.22
C GLY A 100 14.63 1.22 4.56
N ALA A 101 13.79 0.88 3.58
CA ALA A 101 12.68 -0.02 3.80
C ALA A 101 13.17 -1.39 4.29
N THR A 102 12.41 -2.02 5.16
CA THR A 102 12.70 -3.38 5.62
C THR A 102 12.43 -4.35 4.48
N ILE A 103 13.49 -4.91 3.91
CA ILE A 103 13.38 -5.82 2.76
C ILE A 103 13.08 -7.23 3.26
N HIS A 104 11.99 -7.81 2.77
CA HIS A 104 11.64 -9.20 3.02
C HIS A 104 12.11 -10.10 1.89
N GLU A 105 11.90 -9.69 0.64
CA GLU A 105 12.41 -10.39 -0.54
C GLU A 105 13.05 -9.39 -1.49
N VAL A 106 14.28 -9.68 -1.89
CA VAL A 106 14.94 -8.91 -2.96
C VAL A 106 14.29 -9.21 -4.31
N PRO A 107 14.53 -8.39 -5.35
CA PRO A 107 13.96 -8.65 -6.67
C PRO A 107 14.22 -10.08 -7.13
N ASN A 108 13.16 -10.74 -7.54
CA ASN A 108 13.20 -12.10 -8.04
C ASN A 108 12.07 -12.31 -9.07
N THR A 109 12.22 -13.32 -9.91
CA THR A 109 11.24 -13.62 -10.94
C THR A 109 10.25 -14.65 -10.43
N ASN A 110 8.96 -14.33 -10.51
CA ASN A 110 7.89 -15.25 -10.17
C ASN A 110 7.72 -16.25 -11.32
N ASN A 111 7.88 -17.54 -11.01
CA ASN A 111 7.78 -18.60 -12.00
C ASN A 111 6.38 -18.71 -12.61
N GLY A 112 5.32 -18.32 -11.87
CA GLY A 112 3.95 -18.36 -12.36
C GLY A 112 3.63 -17.28 -13.36
N THR A 113 4.19 -16.07 -13.19
CA THR A 113 3.90 -14.91 -14.02
C THR A 113 5.05 -14.56 -14.98
N GLY A 114 6.27 -14.99 -14.68
CA GLY A 114 7.47 -14.56 -15.38
C GLY A 114 7.87 -13.11 -15.10
N MET A 115 7.20 -12.44 -14.18
CA MET A 115 7.46 -11.04 -13.82
C MET A 115 8.29 -10.95 -12.56
N ARG A 116 9.08 -9.87 -12.46
CA ARG A 116 9.86 -9.58 -11.26
C ARG A 116 9.01 -8.92 -10.18
N SER A 117 9.31 -9.23 -8.94
CA SER A 117 8.74 -8.55 -7.79
C SER A 117 9.76 -8.48 -6.66
N PHE A 118 9.55 -7.55 -5.74
CA PHE A 118 10.21 -7.55 -4.44
C PHE A 118 9.17 -7.33 -3.35
N VAL A 119 9.52 -7.66 -2.10
CA VAL A 119 8.62 -7.51 -0.97
C VAL A 119 9.33 -6.76 0.15
N VAL A 120 8.65 -5.75 0.68
CA VAL A 120 9.11 -4.98 1.85
C VAL A 120 8.05 -5.05 2.93
N GLN A 121 8.41 -4.67 4.15
CA GLN A 121 7.45 -4.47 5.24
C GLN A 121 7.29 -2.98 5.49
N ASP A 122 6.05 -2.56 5.66
CA ASP A 122 5.75 -1.18 6.02
C ASP A 122 6.02 -0.92 7.52
N PRO A 123 5.89 0.32 8.01
CA PRO A 123 6.15 0.63 9.43
C PRO A 123 5.31 -0.15 10.43
N ASP A 124 4.16 -0.67 10.03
CA ASP A 124 3.26 -1.47 10.88
C ASP A 124 3.43 -2.98 10.67
N GLY A 125 4.35 -3.39 9.82
CA GLY A 125 4.61 -4.80 9.54
C GLY A 125 3.78 -5.41 8.43
N TYR A 126 2.98 -4.62 7.71
CA TYR A 126 2.28 -5.13 6.51
C TYR A 126 3.28 -5.48 5.42
N PHE A 127 3.07 -6.63 4.81
CA PHE A 127 3.87 -7.02 3.66
C PHE A 127 3.36 -6.29 2.43
N VAL A 128 4.29 -5.69 1.69
CA VAL A 128 4.01 -4.89 0.50
C VAL A 128 4.83 -5.46 -0.64
N ALA A 129 4.15 -6.03 -1.62
CA ALA A 129 4.77 -6.53 -2.83
C ALA A 129 4.72 -5.45 -3.91
N VAL A 130 5.84 -5.26 -4.59
CA VAL A 130 5.95 -4.38 -5.76
C VAL A 130 6.32 -5.24 -6.95
N ASN A 131 5.50 -5.21 -7.96
CA ASN A 131 5.60 -6.08 -9.15
C ASN A 131 5.80 -5.22 -10.39
N GLU A 132 6.64 -5.68 -11.30
CA GLU A 132 6.76 -4.98 -12.57
C GLU A 132 5.50 -5.12 -13.40
N ILE A 133 5.15 -4.06 -14.12
CA ILE A 133 4.10 -4.17 -15.12
C ILE A 133 4.72 -4.75 -16.39
N ARG A 134 3.99 -5.68 -17.00
CA ARG A 134 4.37 -6.20 -18.29
C ARG A 134 3.21 -5.96 -19.24
N GLU A 135 3.54 -5.50 -20.45
CA GLU A 135 2.55 -5.33 -21.48
C GLU A 135 1.92 -6.69 -21.77
N VAL A 136 0.60 -6.78 -21.65
CA VAL A 136 -0.12 -7.99 -22.00
C VAL A 136 -0.21 -8.05 -23.51
N ALA A 137 0.47 -9.02 -24.12
CA ALA A 137 0.61 -9.09 -25.56
C ALA A 137 -0.75 -9.25 -26.24
N ALA A 138 -1.53 -10.25 -25.90
CA ALA A 138 -2.86 -10.46 -26.44
C ALA A 138 -3.78 -11.06 -25.38
N PRO A 139 -5.10 -10.74 -25.40
CA PRO A 139 -6.03 -11.26 -24.39
C PRO A 139 -6.07 -12.78 -24.28
N ASN A 140 -5.77 -13.48 -25.35
CA ASN A 140 -5.77 -14.94 -25.37
C ASN A 140 -4.48 -15.59 -24.84
N ASN A 141 -3.54 -14.80 -24.36
CA ASN A 141 -2.31 -15.30 -23.75
C ASN A 141 -2.43 -15.49 -22.24
N LEU A 142 -3.60 -15.29 -21.70
CA LEU A 142 -3.85 -15.48 -20.28
C LEU A 142 -4.12 -16.92 -19.92
#